data_82d5f925f418ab5c772150403d38dd3c
#
_entry.id   82d5f925f418ab5c772150403d38dd3c
#
_cell.length_a   1.000
_cell.length_b   1.000
_cell.length_c   1.000
_cell.angle_alpha   90.00
_cell.angle_beta   90.00
_cell.angle_gamma   90.00
#
_symmetry.space_group_name_H-M   'P 1'
#
loop_
_entity.id
_entity.type
_entity.pdbx_description
1 polymer ?
#
loop_
_entity_poly.entity_id
_entity_poly.type
_entity_poly.pdbx_seq_one_letter_code
_entity_poly.pdbx_strand_id
1 'polypeptide(L)'
;MKLGIVGLPNVGKSTMFNSITKAGAECANYPFCTIEPNVGVVPVPDERLDELAKMYNPEKVTHAIIEFVDIAGLVKGASKGEGLGNKFLSHIREVDSIVQVVRCFEDPNIVHVDGSVNPLRDIETINLELIFADIETVDKRLDRAKKMLKADKKYQAEIDVLEKIKKVLEEGKSARTIELSDEEKDLIKETYLLTMKPILYIANISESDIENPKSNELVKQVEEYAKAEKAQVIPLCIKIEEELASLDGEDKKEMLEAIGLKESGLDRVIKASYDLLGLMSFLTAGEPEVRAWTIKKGTKAPEAAGKIHSDIERGFIRAEIVSFDDLIKEGSMVAAKEKGLVRSEGKEYIMKDGDIVLFRFNV
;
A
#
# COMPACT_ATOMS: atom_id res chain seq x y z
N MET A 1 -7.98 1.74 -3.94
CA MET A 1 -7.36 0.80 -2.98
C MET A 1 -6.96 1.57 -1.77
N LYS A 2 -7.32 1.04 -0.59
CA LYS A 2 -7.21 1.76 0.68
C LYS A 2 -6.19 1.13 1.60
N LEU A 3 -5.34 1.95 2.22
CA LEU A 3 -4.42 1.54 3.29
C LEU A 3 -4.88 2.14 4.61
N GLY A 4 -5.00 1.30 5.63
CA GLY A 4 -5.34 1.76 6.98
C GLY A 4 -4.09 2.12 7.77
N ILE A 5 -3.98 3.37 8.21
CA ILE A 5 -2.92 3.78 9.14
C ILE A 5 -3.39 3.45 10.56
N VAL A 6 -2.62 2.62 11.26
CA VAL A 6 -2.90 2.21 12.63
C VAL A 6 -1.71 2.49 13.54
N GLY A 7 -1.95 2.54 14.83
CA GLY A 7 -0.91 2.74 15.83
C GLY A 7 -1.53 3.04 17.19
N LEU A 8 -0.77 2.81 18.26
CA LEU A 8 -1.18 3.19 19.61
C LEU A 8 -1.24 4.73 19.74
N PRO A 9 -1.89 5.27 20.77
CA PRO A 9 -1.88 6.69 21.02
C PRO A 9 -0.44 7.24 21.17
N ASN A 10 -0.22 8.46 20.68
CA ASN A 10 1.04 9.21 20.81
C ASN A 10 2.26 8.61 20.11
N VAL A 11 2.06 7.76 19.08
CA VAL A 11 3.15 7.22 18.23
C VAL A 11 3.45 8.07 17.00
N GLY A 12 2.65 9.12 16.72
CA GLY A 12 2.79 9.97 15.53
C GLY A 12 1.79 9.68 14.41
N LYS A 13 0.81 8.78 14.63
CA LYS A 13 -0.14 8.33 13.60
C LYS A 13 -0.90 9.49 12.92
N SER A 14 -1.53 10.35 13.68
CA SER A 14 -2.33 11.48 13.14
C SER A 14 -1.44 12.54 12.48
N THR A 15 -0.25 12.78 13.01
CA THR A 15 0.74 13.66 12.39
C THR A 15 1.14 13.12 11.01
N MET A 16 1.46 11.83 10.93
CA MET A 16 1.78 11.17 9.66
C MET A 16 0.63 11.27 8.65
N PHE A 17 -0.60 10.97 9.07
CA PHE A 17 -1.77 11.07 8.20
C PHE A 17 -1.96 12.50 7.68
N ASN A 18 -1.86 13.50 8.55
CA ASN A 18 -1.99 14.91 8.16
C ASN A 18 -0.87 15.33 7.20
N SER A 19 0.35 14.89 7.41
CA SER A 19 1.49 15.20 6.54
C SER A 19 1.33 14.56 5.15
N ILE A 20 0.91 13.29 5.09
CA ILE A 20 0.61 12.61 3.83
C ILE A 20 -0.52 13.32 3.07
N THR A 21 -1.59 13.71 3.76
CA THR A 21 -2.75 14.37 3.13
C THR A 21 -2.46 15.80 2.71
N LYS A 22 -1.59 16.52 3.43
CA LYS A 22 -1.10 17.85 3.02
C LYS A 22 -0.33 17.77 1.70
N ALA A 23 0.60 16.84 1.60
CA ALA A 23 1.35 16.59 0.38
C ALA A 23 0.44 16.19 -0.80
N GLY A 24 -0.77 15.67 -0.52
CA GLY A 24 -1.80 15.32 -1.49
C GLY A 24 -2.87 16.39 -1.75
N ALA A 25 -2.81 17.56 -1.12
CA ALA A 25 -3.87 18.58 -1.21
C ALA A 25 -4.14 19.09 -2.64
N GLU A 26 -3.18 18.99 -3.55
CA GLU A 26 -3.37 19.28 -4.97
C GLU A 26 -4.28 18.27 -5.69
N CYS A 27 -4.55 17.11 -5.07
CA CYS A 27 -5.41 16.07 -5.62
C CYS A 27 -6.91 16.34 -5.52
N ALA A 28 -7.35 17.43 -4.91
CA ALA A 28 -8.77 17.81 -4.81
C ALA A 28 -9.45 17.95 -6.19
N ASN A 29 -8.68 18.08 -7.27
CA ASN A 29 -9.15 18.20 -8.65
C ASN A 29 -9.18 16.87 -9.43
N TYR A 30 -8.88 15.72 -8.79
CA TYR A 30 -8.97 14.42 -9.47
C TYR A 30 -10.44 14.00 -9.64
N PRO A 31 -10.87 13.58 -10.84
CA PRO A 31 -12.21 13.05 -11.06
C PRO A 31 -12.45 11.84 -10.15
N PHE A 32 -13.62 11.80 -9.49
CA PHE A 32 -14.06 10.71 -8.60
C PHE A 32 -13.43 10.66 -7.19
N CYS A 33 -12.70 11.70 -6.74
CA CYS A 33 -12.34 11.83 -5.33
C CYS A 33 -13.56 12.26 -4.50
N THR A 34 -14.09 11.36 -3.70
CA THR A 34 -15.03 11.67 -2.63
C THR A 34 -14.24 12.12 -1.40
N ILE A 35 -14.55 13.31 -0.87
CA ILE A 35 -13.96 13.78 0.39
C ILE A 35 -14.72 13.08 1.52
N GLU A 36 -14.17 11.98 2.01
CA GLU A 36 -14.66 11.33 3.22
C GLU A 36 -13.81 11.75 4.42
N PRO A 37 -14.41 11.98 5.59
CA PRO A 37 -13.62 12.23 6.81
C PRO A 37 -12.64 11.08 7.05
N ASN A 38 -11.41 11.40 7.39
CA ASN A 38 -10.33 10.45 7.67
C ASN A 38 -9.85 9.62 6.46
N VAL A 39 -10.17 10.00 5.22
CA VAL A 39 -9.61 9.43 4.00
C VAL A 39 -8.78 10.49 3.28
N GLY A 40 -7.51 10.17 3.05
CA GLY A 40 -6.57 11.02 2.30
C GLY A 40 -6.24 10.37 0.95
N VAL A 41 -6.45 11.09 -0.13
CA VAL A 41 -6.04 10.68 -1.48
C VAL A 41 -4.72 11.33 -1.81
N VAL A 42 -3.74 10.53 -2.21
CA VAL A 42 -2.35 10.97 -2.37
C VAL A 42 -1.81 10.54 -3.72
N PRO A 43 -1.12 11.42 -4.47
CA PRO A 43 -0.45 11.04 -5.70
C PRO A 43 0.73 10.13 -5.39
N VAL A 44 0.94 9.13 -6.24
CA VAL A 44 2.12 8.27 -6.20
C VAL A 44 3.25 9.01 -6.91
N PRO A 45 4.37 9.32 -6.24
CA PRO A 45 5.51 9.96 -6.87
C PRO A 45 6.08 9.09 -7.98
N ASP A 46 6.19 9.64 -9.20
CA ASP A 46 6.69 8.95 -10.38
C ASP A 46 7.46 9.91 -11.28
N GLU A 47 8.78 9.88 -11.20
CA GLU A 47 9.69 10.75 -11.97
C GLU A 47 9.54 10.54 -13.49
N ARG A 48 9.01 9.39 -13.93
CA ARG A 48 8.78 9.10 -15.36
C ARG A 48 7.77 10.06 -15.97
N LEU A 49 6.79 10.52 -15.18
CA LEU A 49 5.80 11.50 -15.66
C LEU A 49 6.44 12.87 -15.93
N ASP A 50 7.40 13.27 -15.10
CA ASP A 50 8.12 14.54 -15.29
C ASP A 50 8.97 14.52 -16.57
N GLU A 51 9.65 13.41 -16.83
CA GLU A 51 10.43 13.24 -18.06
C GLU A 51 9.53 13.20 -19.31
N LEU A 52 8.40 12.50 -19.25
CA LEU A 52 7.42 12.50 -20.33
C LEU A 52 6.78 13.88 -20.52
N ALA A 53 6.52 14.62 -19.45
CA ALA A 53 6.00 15.99 -19.53
C ALA A 53 6.97 16.93 -20.24
N LYS A 54 8.27 16.81 -19.98
CA LYS A 54 9.29 17.57 -20.73
C LYS A 54 9.30 17.23 -22.22
N MET A 55 9.06 15.95 -22.58
CA MET A 55 9.07 15.48 -23.96
C MET A 55 7.83 15.90 -24.75
N TYR A 56 6.64 15.80 -24.15
CA TYR A 56 5.35 16.00 -24.81
C TYR A 56 4.74 17.37 -24.58
N ASN A 57 5.24 18.14 -23.61
CA ASN A 57 4.68 19.43 -23.17
C ASN A 57 3.15 19.40 -23.02
N PRO A 58 2.58 18.48 -22.20
CA PRO A 58 1.16 18.24 -22.09
C PRO A 58 0.43 19.38 -21.40
N GLU A 59 -0.87 19.54 -21.69
CA GLU A 59 -1.74 20.45 -20.93
C GLU A 59 -1.93 20.00 -19.49
N LYS A 60 -1.83 18.67 -19.24
CA LYS A 60 -2.06 18.07 -17.91
C LYS A 60 -1.14 16.87 -17.65
N VAL A 61 -0.65 16.80 -16.42
CA VAL A 61 0.03 15.60 -15.87
C VAL A 61 -0.84 15.00 -14.77
N THR A 62 -1.11 13.70 -14.87
CA THR A 62 -1.97 13.00 -13.90
C THR A 62 -1.25 11.80 -13.31
N HIS A 63 -0.94 11.86 -12.03
CA HIS A 63 -0.32 10.77 -11.27
C HIS A 63 -1.31 9.64 -10.96
N ALA A 64 -0.80 8.45 -10.74
CA ALA A 64 -1.55 7.41 -10.04
C ALA A 64 -1.86 7.87 -8.61
N ILE A 65 -2.93 7.38 -8.03
CA ILE A 65 -3.34 7.76 -6.68
C ILE A 65 -3.50 6.54 -5.78
N ILE A 66 -3.32 6.76 -4.48
CA ILE A 66 -3.53 5.78 -3.43
C ILE A 66 -4.31 6.45 -2.28
N GLU A 67 -5.14 5.68 -1.58
CA GLU A 67 -5.96 6.20 -0.49
C GLU A 67 -5.42 5.72 0.85
N PHE A 68 -5.19 6.67 1.76
CA PHE A 68 -4.87 6.38 3.15
C PHE A 68 -6.09 6.68 4.03
N VAL A 69 -6.35 5.81 5.00
CA VAL A 69 -7.45 5.94 5.96
C VAL A 69 -6.87 6.06 7.36
N ASP A 70 -7.16 7.16 8.05
CA ASP A 70 -6.79 7.28 9.47
C ASP A 70 -7.74 6.43 10.31
N ILE A 71 -7.25 5.30 10.78
CA ILE A 71 -8.02 4.41 11.64
C ILE A 71 -7.80 4.83 13.09
N ALA A 72 -8.89 5.19 13.78
CA ALA A 72 -8.85 5.62 15.17
C ALA A 72 -8.07 4.63 16.05
N GLY A 73 -7.23 5.16 16.93
CA GLY A 73 -6.32 4.35 17.75
C GLY A 73 -7.02 3.26 18.55
N LEU A 74 -6.33 2.12 18.66
CA LEU A 74 -6.79 0.96 19.42
C LEU A 74 -6.82 1.27 20.91
N VAL A 75 -7.93 0.93 21.57
CA VAL A 75 -8.01 0.79 23.03
C VAL A 75 -7.93 -0.71 23.34
N LYS A 76 -7.09 -1.10 24.32
CA LYS A 76 -7.00 -2.50 24.79
C LYS A 76 -8.39 -3.07 25.07
N GLY A 77 -8.67 -4.31 24.56
CA GLY A 77 -9.96 -4.97 24.71
C GLY A 77 -10.95 -4.74 23.55
N ALA A 78 -10.45 -4.27 22.42
CA ALA A 78 -11.24 -4.04 21.21
C ALA A 78 -12.02 -5.27 20.76
N SER A 79 -11.44 -6.46 20.89
CA SER A 79 -12.05 -7.76 20.52
C SER A 79 -13.14 -8.21 21.49
N LYS A 80 -13.20 -7.67 22.72
CA LYS A 80 -14.20 -8.04 23.75
C LYS A 80 -15.54 -7.30 23.63
N GLY A 81 -15.73 -6.52 22.56
CA GLY A 81 -17.06 -5.99 22.21
C GLY A 81 -17.44 -4.65 22.82
N GLU A 82 -16.52 -3.90 23.42
CA GLU A 82 -16.79 -2.56 23.91
C GLU A 82 -16.58 -1.51 22.79
N GLY A 83 -17.68 -0.97 22.29
CA GLY A 83 -17.90 0.19 21.41
C GLY A 83 -16.79 0.60 20.41
N LEU A 84 -15.69 1.16 20.90
CA LEU A 84 -14.58 1.68 20.06
C LEU A 84 -13.78 0.56 19.37
N GLY A 85 -13.67 -0.61 19.99
CA GLY A 85 -12.93 -1.74 19.44
C GLY A 85 -13.60 -2.33 18.21
N ASN A 86 -14.92 -2.46 18.22
CA ASN A 86 -15.67 -2.95 17.06
C ASN A 86 -15.55 -2.00 15.87
N LYS A 87 -15.49 -0.67 16.10
CA LYS A 87 -15.24 0.32 15.05
C LYS A 87 -13.85 0.18 14.45
N PHE A 88 -12.82 -0.02 15.28
CA PHE A 88 -11.46 -0.26 14.83
C PHE A 88 -11.39 -1.49 13.90
N LEU A 89 -11.93 -2.62 14.35
CA LEU A 89 -11.95 -3.87 13.54
C LEU A 89 -12.78 -3.72 12.26
N SER A 90 -13.87 -2.94 12.30
CA SER A 90 -14.67 -2.64 11.10
C SER A 90 -13.86 -1.87 10.07
N HIS A 91 -13.16 -0.81 10.49
CA HIS A 91 -12.32 -0.02 9.58
C HIS A 91 -11.15 -0.85 9.01
N ILE A 92 -10.54 -1.75 9.83
CA ILE A 92 -9.52 -2.66 9.31
C ILE A 92 -10.08 -3.60 8.23
N ARG A 93 -11.35 -4.03 8.33
CA ARG A 93 -11.99 -4.87 7.30
C ARG A 93 -12.11 -4.14 5.96
N GLU A 94 -12.32 -2.85 5.96
CA GLU A 94 -12.59 -2.03 4.76
C GLU A 94 -11.32 -1.65 3.97
N VAL A 95 -10.13 -1.81 4.56
CA VAL A 95 -8.86 -1.48 3.89
C VAL A 95 -8.20 -2.71 3.28
N ASP A 96 -7.38 -2.50 2.25
CA ASP A 96 -6.70 -3.58 1.53
C ASP A 96 -5.39 -4.00 2.22
N SER A 97 -4.71 -3.07 2.90
CA SER A 97 -3.49 -3.34 3.68
C SER A 97 -3.37 -2.40 4.88
N ILE A 98 -2.40 -2.67 5.74
CA ILE A 98 -2.18 -1.97 7.01
C ILE A 98 -0.83 -1.25 6.97
N VAL A 99 -0.80 0.01 7.40
CA VAL A 99 0.41 0.78 7.69
C VAL A 99 0.46 1.00 9.19
N GLN A 100 1.32 0.29 9.90
CA GLN A 100 1.41 0.39 11.35
C GLN A 100 2.53 1.32 11.77
N VAL A 101 2.18 2.42 12.45
CA VAL A 101 3.13 3.36 13.02
C VAL A 101 3.56 2.89 14.40
N VAL A 102 4.88 2.78 14.59
CA VAL A 102 5.51 2.28 15.81
C VAL A 102 6.50 3.32 16.32
N ARG A 103 6.42 3.65 17.60
CA ARG A 103 7.34 4.62 18.22
C ARG A 103 8.68 3.99 18.54
N CYS A 104 9.75 4.51 17.94
CA CYS A 104 11.13 4.08 18.13
C CYS A 104 12.04 5.21 18.61
N PHE A 105 11.52 6.10 19.45
CA PHE A 105 12.27 7.18 20.09
C PHE A 105 11.75 7.44 21.51
N GLU A 106 12.60 8.00 22.35
CA GLU A 106 12.23 8.45 23.69
C GLU A 106 12.09 9.98 23.69
N ASP A 107 11.02 10.50 24.27
CA ASP A 107 10.79 11.93 24.53
C ASP A 107 10.04 12.06 25.85
N PRO A 108 10.63 12.74 26.85
CA PRO A 108 10.01 12.92 28.18
C PRO A 108 8.72 13.76 28.15
N ASN A 109 8.51 14.57 27.10
CA ASN A 109 7.31 15.39 26.94
C ASN A 109 6.15 14.63 26.28
N ILE A 110 6.40 13.46 25.71
CA ILE A 110 5.38 12.64 25.04
C ILE A 110 5.12 11.38 25.85
N VAL A 111 3.98 11.36 26.55
CA VAL A 111 3.60 10.21 27.39
C VAL A 111 3.32 8.99 26.54
N HIS A 112 3.91 7.83 26.91
CA HIS A 112 3.54 6.53 26.34
C HIS A 112 2.39 5.91 27.13
N VAL A 113 1.44 5.28 26.44
CA VAL A 113 0.23 4.68 27.05
C VAL A 113 0.58 3.65 28.13
N ASP A 114 1.64 2.86 27.91
CA ASP A 114 2.10 1.83 28.85
C ASP A 114 3.32 2.29 29.70
N GLY A 115 3.60 3.61 29.75
CA GLY A 115 4.62 4.22 30.61
C GLY A 115 6.07 4.07 30.12
N SER A 116 6.36 3.24 29.12
CA SER A 116 7.69 3.07 28.52
C SER A 116 7.58 2.76 27.04
N VAL A 117 8.59 3.18 26.26
CA VAL A 117 8.67 2.85 24.82
C VAL A 117 9.12 1.40 24.67
N ASN A 118 8.30 0.60 24.00
CA ASN A 118 8.61 -0.77 23.65
C ASN A 118 7.90 -1.14 22.34
N PRO A 119 8.59 -1.04 21.20
CA PRO A 119 7.97 -1.23 19.87
C PRO A 119 7.39 -2.63 19.67
N LEU A 120 8.01 -3.68 20.22
CA LEU A 120 7.51 -5.05 20.08
C LEU A 120 6.19 -5.23 20.81
N ARG A 121 6.09 -4.78 22.07
CA ARG A 121 4.85 -4.82 22.85
C ARG A 121 3.74 -4.02 22.11
N ASP A 122 4.07 -2.89 21.53
CA ASP A 122 3.12 -2.03 20.85
C ASP A 122 2.58 -2.71 19.55
N ILE A 123 3.46 -3.38 18.80
CA ILE A 123 3.08 -4.20 17.64
C ILE A 123 2.20 -5.37 18.09
N GLU A 124 2.64 -6.13 19.09
CA GLU A 124 1.91 -7.28 19.61
C GLU A 124 0.52 -6.92 20.13
N THR A 125 0.38 -5.76 20.79
CA THR A 125 -0.91 -5.27 21.29
C THR A 125 -1.93 -5.14 20.16
N ILE A 126 -1.55 -4.56 19.01
CA ILE A 126 -2.44 -4.43 17.85
C ILE A 126 -2.67 -5.79 17.20
N ASN A 127 -1.62 -6.58 16.98
CA ASN A 127 -1.72 -7.88 16.33
C ASN A 127 -2.61 -8.85 17.12
N LEU A 128 -2.53 -8.86 18.45
CA LEU A 128 -3.38 -9.74 19.28
C LEU A 128 -4.87 -9.42 19.13
N GLU A 129 -5.26 -8.15 19.02
CA GLU A 129 -6.67 -7.80 18.78
C GLU A 129 -7.17 -8.30 17.42
N LEU A 130 -6.32 -8.20 16.38
CA LEU A 130 -6.64 -8.75 15.05
C LEU A 130 -6.70 -10.28 15.08
N ILE A 131 -5.78 -10.93 15.79
CA ILE A 131 -5.72 -12.38 15.95
C ILE A 131 -6.99 -12.90 16.64
N PHE A 132 -7.42 -12.27 17.74
CA PHE A 132 -8.66 -12.68 18.43
C PHE A 132 -9.89 -12.56 17.53
N ALA A 133 -10.00 -11.47 16.75
CA ALA A 133 -11.08 -11.32 15.78
C ALA A 133 -11.03 -12.39 14.68
N ASP A 134 -9.85 -12.78 14.25
CA ASP A 134 -9.67 -13.82 13.24
C ASP A 134 -9.97 -15.21 13.79
N ILE A 135 -9.58 -15.54 15.03
CA ILE A 135 -9.94 -16.81 15.69
C ILE A 135 -11.45 -16.99 15.71
N GLU A 136 -12.19 -15.94 16.12
CA GLU A 136 -13.66 -15.99 16.12
C GLU A 136 -14.24 -16.24 14.70
N THR A 137 -13.64 -15.60 13.69
CA THR A 137 -14.05 -15.75 12.30
C THR A 137 -13.76 -17.17 11.78
N VAL A 138 -12.57 -17.69 12.08
CA VAL A 138 -12.14 -19.04 11.69
C VAL A 138 -13.00 -20.11 12.37
N ASP A 139 -13.32 -19.95 13.65
CA ASP A 139 -14.17 -20.89 14.39
C ASP A 139 -15.57 -20.99 13.78
N LYS A 140 -16.20 -19.85 13.49
CA LYS A 140 -17.52 -19.81 12.82
C LYS A 140 -17.46 -20.48 11.44
N ARG A 141 -16.39 -20.27 10.68
CA ARG A 141 -16.22 -20.86 9.35
C ARG A 141 -15.97 -22.36 9.43
N LEU A 142 -15.14 -22.83 10.39
CA LEU A 142 -14.90 -24.23 10.67
C LEU A 142 -16.19 -24.97 11.03
N ASP A 143 -17.01 -24.42 11.92
CA ASP A 143 -18.28 -25.02 12.30
C ASP A 143 -19.23 -25.18 11.11
N ARG A 144 -19.27 -24.18 10.22
CA ARG A 144 -20.04 -24.25 8.99
C ARG A 144 -19.50 -25.33 8.04
N ALA A 145 -18.18 -25.32 7.78
CA ALA A 145 -17.53 -26.26 6.89
C ALA A 145 -17.69 -27.73 7.38
N LYS A 146 -17.54 -27.99 8.70
CA LYS A 146 -17.76 -29.31 9.30
C LYS A 146 -19.21 -29.81 9.17
N LYS A 147 -20.20 -28.90 9.21
CA LYS A 147 -21.60 -29.27 8.92
C LYS A 147 -21.78 -29.63 7.45
N MET A 148 -21.20 -28.87 6.54
CA MET A 148 -21.29 -29.10 5.09
C MET A 148 -20.53 -30.34 4.63
N LEU A 149 -19.44 -30.72 5.31
CA LEU A 149 -18.67 -31.92 5.03
C LEU A 149 -19.51 -33.19 5.06
N LYS A 150 -20.60 -33.23 5.90
CA LYS A 150 -21.52 -34.37 5.96
C LYS A 150 -22.26 -34.60 4.64
N ALA A 151 -22.44 -33.55 3.85
CA ALA A 151 -23.15 -33.61 2.56
C ALA A 151 -22.15 -33.64 1.37
N ASP A 152 -21.01 -33.02 1.49
CA ASP A 152 -20.04 -32.89 0.37
C ASP A 152 -18.59 -32.90 0.88
N LYS A 153 -17.85 -33.93 0.46
CA LYS A 153 -16.45 -34.16 0.86
C LYS A 153 -15.48 -33.04 0.42
N LYS A 154 -15.86 -32.17 -0.52
CA LYS A 154 -15.01 -31.05 -0.98
C LYS A 154 -14.65 -30.09 0.15
N TYR A 155 -15.45 -30.00 1.20
CA TYR A 155 -15.19 -29.13 2.35
C TYR A 155 -14.03 -29.59 3.24
N GLN A 156 -13.50 -30.83 3.04
CA GLN A 156 -12.35 -31.31 3.80
C GLN A 156 -11.11 -30.43 3.59
N ALA A 157 -10.80 -30.06 2.35
CA ALA A 157 -9.65 -29.22 2.03
C ALA A 157 -9.76 -27.83 2.71
N GLU A 158 -10.95 -27.23 2.74
CA GLU A 158 -11.19 -25.96 3.43
C GLU A 158 -10.97 -26.11 4.96
N ILE A 159 -11.45 -27.21 5.56
CA ILE A 159 -11.26 -27.49 6.98
C ILE A 159 -9.78 -27.62 7.32
N ASP A 160 -9.01 -28.37 6.53
CA ASP A 160 -7.59 -28.60 6.77
C ASP A 160 -6.80 -27.27 6.76
N VAL A 161 -7.11 -26.38 5.83
CA VAL A 161 -6.49 -25.04 5.76
C VAL A 161 -6.89 -24.17 6.94
N LEU A 162 -8.17 -24.16 7.32
CA LEU A 162 -8.68 -23.37 8.45
C LEU A 162 -8.09 -23.85 9.77
N GLU A 163 -7.92 -25.16 9.97
CA GLU A 163 -7.29 -25.74 11.18
C GLU A 163 -5.80 -25.40 11.26
N LYS A 164 -5.10 -25.39 10.12
CA LYS A 164 -3.71 -24.93 10.01
C LYS A 164 -3.58 -23.45 10.41
N ILE A 165 -4.48 -22.59 9.91
CA ILE A 165 -4.53 -21.17 10.26
C ILE A 165 -4.85 -20.98 11.75
N LYS A 166 -5.87 -21.65 12.25
CA LYS A 166 -6.28 -21.56 13.65
C LYS A 166 -5.12 -21.86 14.60
N LYS A 167 -4.36 -22.92 14.33
CA LYS A 167 -3.20 -23.29 15.14
C LYS A 167 -2.18 -22.16 15.25
N VAL A 168 -1.87 -21.47 14.15
CA VAL A 168 -0.90 -20.36 14.15
C VAL A 168 -1.44 -19.14 14.88
N LEU A 169 -2.74 -18.84 14.72
CA LEU A 169 -3.40 -17.77 15.47
C LEU A 169 -3.40 -18.05 16.99
N GLU A 170 -3.66 -19.29 17.42
CA GLU A 170 -3.61 -19.70 18.82
C GLU A 170 -2.18 -19.66 19.41
N GLU A 171 -1.14 -19.74 18.58
CA GLU A 171 0.25 -19.48 18.97
C GLU A 171 0.56 -17.97 19.09
N GLY A 172 -0.41 -17.08 18.88
CA GLY A 172 -0.23 -15.63 18.91
C GLY A 172 0.47 -15.06 17.69
N LYS A 173 0.49 -15.78 16.56
CA LYS A 173 1.10 -15.34 15.31
C LYS A 173 0.04 -14.95 14.29
N SER A 174 0.35 -13.94 13.47
CA SER A 174 -0.52 -13.51 12.37
C SER A 174 -0.64 -14.59 11.28
N ALA A 175 -1.81 -14.76 10.67
CA ALA A 175 -2.03 -15.73 9.59
C ALA A 175 -1.14 -15.48 8.36
N ARG A 176 -0.65 -14.25 8.15
CA ARG A 176 0.29 -13.88 7.07
C ARG A 176 1.65 -14.60 7.17
N THR A 177 1.98 -15.16 8.34
CA THR A 177 3.23 -15.91 8.53
C THR A 177 3.18 -17.32 7.93
N ILE A 178 1.99 -17.82 7.56
CA ILE A 178 1.82 -19.15 7.00
C ILE A 178 2.07 -19.11 5.49
N GLU A 179 2.79 -20.10 4.99
CA GLU A 179 2.87 -20.35 3.56
C GLU A 179 1.67 -21.19 3.12
N LEU A 180 0.86 -20.63 2.25
CA LEU A 180 -0.30 -21.28 1.64
C LEU A 180 -0.11 -21.33 0.13
N SER A 181 -0.51 -22.45 -0.49
CA SER A 181 -0.60 -22.54 -1.95
C SER A 181 -1.70 -21.61 -2.49
N ASP A 182 -1.72 -21.36 -3.79
CA ASP A 182 -2.74 -20.52 -4.38
C ASP A 182 -4.13 -21.15 -4.29
N GLU A 183 -4.22 -22.49 -4.38
CA GLU A 183 -5.45 -23.24 -4.14
C GLU A 183 -5.92 -23.08 -2.68
N GLU A 184 -5.00 -23.17 -1.70
CA GLU A 184 -5.32 -22.98 -0.28
C GLU A 184 -5.83 -21.55 -0.02
N LYS A 185 -5.20 -20.53 -0.65
CA LYS A 185 -5.65 -19.13 -0.54
C LYS A 185 -7.05 -18.93 -1.12
N ASP A 186 -7.36 -19.54 -2.25
CA ASP A 186 -8.68 -19.44 -2.87
C ASP A 186 -9.77 -20.05 -2.00
N LEU A 187 -9.51 -21.17 -1.31
CA LEU A 187 -10.45 -21.79 -0.38
C LEU A 187 -10.88 -20.89 0.77
N ILE A 188 -9.98 -20.02 1.24
CA ILE A 188 -10.22 -19.13 2.39
C ILE A 188 -10.45 -17.67 2.03
N LYS A 189 -10.44 -17.33 0.74
CA LYS A 189 -10.54 -15.94 0.26
C LYS A 189 -11.74 -15.19 0.82
N GLU A 190 -12.90 -15.85 0.90
CA GLU A 190 -14.13 -15.28 1.43
C GLU A 190 -14.16 -15.20 2.98
N THR A 191 -13.10 -15.65 3.66
CA THR A 191 -13.02 -15.56 5.13
C THR A 191 -12.59 -14.15 5.57
N TYR A 192 -11.93 -13.39 4.67
CA TYR A 192 -11.50 -12.01 4.90
C TYR A 192 -10.72 -11.81 6.20
N LEU A 193 -9.74 -12.66 6.46
CA LEU A 193 -8.93 -12.60 7.67
C LEU A 193 -8.12 -11.30 7.74
N LEU A 194 -8.16 -10.65 8.90
CA LEU A 194 -7.49 -9.37 9.15
C LEU A 194 -5.97 -9.54 9.20
N THR A 195 -5.50 -10.62 9.82
CA THR A 195 -4.07 -10.92 9.95
C THR A 195 -3.45 -11.49 8.67
N MET A 196 -4.25 -11.76 7.62
CA MET A 196 -3.74 -12.09 6.28
C MET A 196 -3.44 -10.83 5.45
N LYS A 197 -3.96 -9.66 5.84
CA LYS A 197 -3.69 -8.42 5.11
C LYS A 197 -2.21 -8.09 5.11
N PRO A 198 -1.64 -7.64 3.98
CA PRO A 198 -0.28 -7.15 3.93
C PRO A 198 -0.05 -6.00 4.91
N ILE A 199 1.13 -5.91 5.49
CA ILE A 199 1.47 -4.89 6.47
C ILE A 199 2.80 -4.22 6.15
N LEU A 200 2.86 -2.91 6.40
CA LEU A 200 4.06 -2.08 6.36
C LEU A 200 4.26 -1.46 7.74
N TYR A 201 5.44 -1.58 8.31
CA TYR A 201 5.79 -0.95 9.58
C TYR A 201 6.50 0.37 9.35
N ILE A 202 6.05 1.41 10.03
CA ILE A 202 6.71 2.73 10.07
C ILE A 202 7.37 2.88 11.43
N ALA A 203 8.68 2.78 11.46
CA ALA A 203 9.46 3.03 12.66
C ALA A 203 9.67 4.53 12.81
N ASN A 204 8.85 5.18 13.66
CA ASN A 204 8.98 6.61 13.93
C ASN A 204 10.18 6.86 14.85
N ILE A 205 11.22 7.48 14.31
CA ILE A 205 12.50 7.77 14.96
C ILE A 205 12.63 9.25 15.35
N SER A 206 13.64 9.55 16.18
CA SER A 206 14.03 10.93 16.50
C SER A 206 14.80 11.59 15.35
N GLU A 207 14.91 12.92 15.38
CA GLU A 207 15.72 13.68 14.41
C GLU A 207 17.19 13.24 14.41
N SER A 208 17.75 12.92 15.59
CA SER A 208 19.14 12.47 15.73
C SER A 208 19.43 11.13 15.04
N ASP A 209 18.43 10.35 14.73
CA ASP A 209 18.58 9.02 14.11
C ASP A 209 18.46 9.05 12.57
N ILE A 210 18.16 10.23 11.97
CA ILE A 210 17.89 10.34 10.52
C ILE A 210 19.08 9.92 9.67
N GLU A 211 20.30 10.34 10.06
CA GLU A 211 21.50 10.00 9.31
C GLU A 211 21.82 8.50 9.33
N ASN A 212 21.53 7.83 10.44
CA ASN A 212 21.81 6.41 10.60
C ASN A 212 20.71 5.66 11.37
N PRO A 213 19.52 5.47 10.78
CA PRO A 213 18.39 4.81 11.44
C PRO A 213 18.72 3.38 11.90
N LYS A 214 19.65 2.71 11.23
CA LYS A 214 20.08 1.35 11.56
C LYS A 214 20.90 1.24 12.85
N SER A 215 21.40 2.35 13.41
CA SER A 215 22.04 2.35 14.72
C SER A 215 21.05 2.27 15.87
N ASN A 216 19.80 2.63 15.64
CA ASN A 216 18.75 2.61 16.66
C ASN A 216 18.32 1.17 16.97
N GLU A 217 18.51 0.75 18.24
CA GLU A 217 18.19 -0.62 18.69
C GLU A 217 16.67 -0.92 18.64
N LEU A 218 15.81 0.09 18.81
CA LEU A 218 14.36 -0.09 18.72
C LEU A 218 13.95 -0.36 17.26
N VAL A 219 14.61 0.30 16.29
CA VAL A 219 14.38 0.02 14.86
C VAL A 219 14.80 -1.39 14.51
N LYS A 220 15.98 -1.85 14.98
CA LYS A 220 16.45 -3.23 14.75
C LYS A 220 15.45 -4.27 15.28
N GLN A 221 14.87 -4.04 16.45
CA GLN A 221 13.86 -4.93 17.01
C GLN A 221 12.63 -5.03 16.10
N VAL A 222 12.16 -3.89 15.55
CA VAL A 222 11.04 -3.87 14.59
C VAL A 222 11.41 -4.60 13.31
N GLU A 223 12.62 -4.38 12.77
CA GLU A 223 13.10 -5.06 11.56
C GLU A 223 13.17 -6.58 11.75
N GLU A 224 13.65 -7.05 12.92
CA GLU A 224 13.73 -8.47 13.21
C GLU A 224 12.34 -9.11 13.33
N TYR A 225 11.41 -8.44 13.99
CA TYR A 225 10.01 -8.87 14.06
C TYR A 225 9.37 -8.95 12.67
N ALA A 226 9.54 -7.92 11.87
CA ALA A 226 8.96 -7.82 10.54
C ALA A 226 9.45 -8.90 9.56
N LYS A 227 10.68 -9.40 9.72
CA LYS A 227 11.22 -10.52 8.91
C LYS A 227 10.34 -11.77 8.99
N ALA A 228 9.83 -12.11 10.18
CA ALA A 228 8.97 -13.28 10.38
C ALA A 228 7.64 -13.14 9.63
N GLU A 229 7.16 -11.91 9.43
CA GLU A 229 5.94 -11.59 8.67
C GLU A 229 6.21 -11.29 7.19
N LYS A 230 7.47 -11.33 6.73
CA LYS A 230 7.91 -10.90 5.40
C LYS A 230 7.49 -9.45 5.10
N ALA A 231 7.39 -8.63 6.13
CA ALA A 231 6.96 -7.24 6.06
C ALA A 231 8.16 -6.30 5.94
N GLN A 232 7.95 -5.16 5.27
CA GLN A 232 8.92 -4.09 5.17
C GLN A 232 8.82 -3.16 6.38
N VAL A 233 9.97 -2.57 6.77
CA VAL A 233 10.06 -1.51 7.77
C VAL A 233 10.64 -0.27 7.12
N ILE A 234 10.00 0.88 7.34
CA ILE A 234 10.51 2.17 6.91
C ILE A 234 10.76 3.04 8.15
N PRO A 235 12.02 3.26 8.52
CA PRO A 235 12.33 4.25 9.54
C PRO A 235 12.21 5.66 8.94
N LEU A 236 11.50 6.54 9.64
CA LEU A 236 11.39 7.96 9.31
C LEU A 236 11.08 8.80 10.56
N CYS A 237 11.50 10.06 10.55
CA CYS A 237 11.15 11.02 11.58
C CYS A 237 9.88 11.77 11.15
N ILE A 238 8.73 11.41 11.73
CA ILE A 238 7.43 11.99 11.34
C ILE A 238 7.40 13.51 11.59
N LYS A 239 8.12 14.01 12.58
CA LYS A 239 8.22 15.45 12.85
C LYS A 239 8.89 16.20 11.67
N ILE A 240 9.98 15.69 11.16
CA ILE A 240 10.65 16.26 9.97
C ILE A 240 9.76 16.15 8.72
N GLU A 241 9.03 15.04 8.57
CA GLU A 241 8.10 14.88 7.45
C GLU A 241 6.94 15.90 7.50
N GLU A 242 6.47 16.27 8.70
CA GLU A 242 5.47 17.33 8.89
C GLU A 242 6.00 18.70 8.45
N GLU A 243 7.27 19.00 8.76
CA GLU A 243 7.94 20.23 8.32
C GLU A 243 8.11 20.22 6.78
N LEU A 244 8.64 19.14 6.20
CA LEU A 244 8.79 18.95 4.75
C LEU A 244 7.47 19.05 3.99
N ALA A 245 6.37 18.55 4.54
CA ALA A 245 5.04 18.64 3.95
C ALA A 245 4.48 20.07 3.92
N SER A 246 5.12 21.01 4.59
CA SER A 246 4.75 22.44 4.63
C SER A 246 5.59 23.29 3.69
N LEU A 247 6.59 22.70 3.03
CA LEU A 247 7.50 23.35 2.10
C LEU A 247 7.19 22.95 0.67
N ASP A 248 7.39 23.87 -0.26
CA ASP A 248 7.17 23.66 -1.69
C ASP A 248 8.48 23.82 -2.48
N GLY A 249 8.56 23.14 -3.61
CA GLY A 249 9.59 23.32 -4.65
C GLY A 249 11.02 23.29 -4.13
N GLU A 250 11.72 24.42 -4.28
CA GLU A 250 13.15 24.58 -3.94
C GLU A 250 13.39 24.49 -2.43
N ASP A 251 12.54 25.07 -1.60
CA ASP A 251 12.72 25.06 -0.14
C ASP A 251 12.69 23.62 0.42
N LYS A 252 11.78 22.78 -0.09
CA LYS A 252 11.71 21.35 0.25
C LYS A 252 12.98 20.61 -0.16
N LYS A 253 13.50 20.93 -1.35
CA LYS A 253 14.71 20.31 -1.87
C LYS A 253 15.94 20.71 -1.05
N GLU A 254 16.08 21.99 -0.73
CA GLU A 254 17.18 22.49 0.12
C GLU A 254 17.16 21.85 1.51
N MET A 255 15.99 21.71 2.11
CA MET A 255 15.84 21.04 3.40
C MET A 255 16.23 19.56 3.32
N LEU A 256 15.80 18.82 2.29
CA LEU A 256 16.18 17.42 2.07
C LEU A 256 17.70 17.28 1.94
N GLU A 257 18.34 18.13 1.14
CA GLU A 257 19.79 18.14 0.97
C GLU A 257 20.52 18.45 2.29
N ALA A 258 20.00 19.40 3.07
CA ALA A 258 20.59 19.77 4.38
C ALA A 258 20.57 18.64 5.40
N ILE A 259 19.54 17.75 5.35
CA ILE A 259 19.42 16.58 6.23
C ILE A 259 19.97 15.29 5.60
N GLY A 260 20.60 15.39 4.40
CA GLY A 260 21.24 14.27 3.72
C GLY A 260 20.27 13.25 3.08
N LEU A 261 19.04 13.64 2.82
CA LEU A 261 18.03 12.79 2.18
C LEU A 261 17.86 13.14 0.70
N LYS A 262 17.64 12.12 -0.13
CA LYS A 262 17.37 12.28 -1.57
C LYS A 262 15.88 12.47 -1.87
N GLU A 263 15.04 11.89 -1.05
CA GLU A 263 13.57 11.95 -1.14
C GLU A 263 12.97 11.94 0.26
N SER A 264 11.72 12.41 0.40
CA SER A 264 11.05 12.40 1.69
C SER A 264 10.74 10.97 2.14
N GLY A 265 10.66 10.77 3.44
CA GLY A 265 10.23 9.49 4.01
C GLY A 265 8.79 9.15 3.62
N LEU A 266 7.92 10.17 3.50
CA LEU A 266 6.53 9.98 3.05
C LEU A 266 6.48 9.48 1.60
N ASP A 267 7.32 9.99 0.69
CA ASP A 267 7.39 9.49 -0.69
C ASP A 267 7.79 8.02 -0.71
N ARG A 268 8.74 7.61 0.13
CA ARG A 268 9.12 6.20 0.31
C ARG A 268 7.95 5.36 0.83
N VAL A 269 7.19 5.87 1.80
CA VAL A 269 6.00 5.18 2.34
C VAL A 269 4.93 5.00 1.26
N ILE A 270 4.67 6.03 0.45
CA ILE A 270 3.69 5.97 -0.63
C ILE A 270 4.11 4.94 -1.68
N LYS A 271 5.36 4.97 -2.14
CA LYS A 271 5.91 4.00 -3.11
C LYS A 271 5.85 2.56 -2.54
N ALA A 272 6.31 2.36 -1.31
CA ALA A 272 6.27 1.05 -0.65
C ALA A 272 4.83 0.54 -0.44
N SER A 273 3.90 1.42 -0.12
CA SER A 273 2.48 1.08 0.02
C SER A 273 1.86 0.67 -1.30
N TYR A 274 2.23 1.34 -2.39
CA TYR A 274 1.80 1.01 -3.75
C TYR A 274 2.29 -0.39 -4.17
N ASP A 275 3.56 -0.68 -3.88
CA ASP A 275 4.17 -1.98 -4.15
C ASP A 275 3.60 -3.10 -3.26
N LEU A 276 3.35 -2.81 -1.98
CA LEU A 276 2.74 -3.73 -1.02
C LEU A 276 1.35 -4.23 -1.47
N LEU A 277 0.59 -3.35 -2.13
CA LEU A 277 -0.71 -3.69 -2.72
C LEU A 277 -0.59 -4.49 -4.03
N GLY A 278 0.63 -4.78 -4.49
CA GLY A 278 0.89 -5.44 -5.75
C GLY A 278 0.48 -4.59 -6.95
N LEU A 279 0.54 -3.26 -6.82
CA LEU A 279 0.21 -2.31 -7.86
C LEU A 279 1.42 -1.96 -8.71
N MET A 280 1.15 -1.50 -9.92
CA MET A 280 2.09 -0.91 -10.84
C MET A 280 1.37 0.07 -11.77
N SER A 281 2.13 0.87 -12.51
CA SER A 281 1.57 1.85 -13.43
C SER A 281 2.00 1.59 -14.86
N PHE A 282 1.06 1.57 -15.80
CA PHE A 282 1.36 1.85 -17.20
C PHE A 282 1.08 3.32 -17.50
N LEU A 283 1.67 3.83 -18.56
CA LEU A 283 1.67 5.24 -18.88
C LEU A 283 1.00 5.49 -20.24
N THR A 284 0.30 6.61 -20.36
CA THR A 284 -0.12 7.17 -21.63
C THR A 284 0.50 8.56 -21.77
N ALA A 285 1.04 8.85 -22.94
CA ALA A 285 1.74 10.12 -23.19
C ALA A 285 1.27 10.75 -24.48
N GLY A 286 0.87 12.02 -24.40
CA GLY A 286 0.43 12.84 -25.51
C GLY A 286 0.29 14.31 -25.12
N GLU A 287 0.09 15.21 -26.10
CA GLU A 287 -0.08 16.64 -25.86
C GLU A 287 -1.25 17.00 -24.94
N PRO A 288 -2.42 16.30 -24.96
CA PRO A 288 -3.49 16.62 -24.03
C PRO A 288 -3.17 16.20 -22.61
N GLU A 289 -2.58 15.03 -22.42
CA GLU A 289 -2.32 14.48 -21.09
C GLU A 289 -1.17 13.48 -21.09
N VAL A 290 -0.32 13.58 -20.08
CA VAL A 290 0.58 12.51 -19.65
C VAL A 290 0.02 11.94 -18.35
N ARG A 291 -0.21 10.60 -18.32
CA ARG A 291 -0.91 9.99 -17.18
C ARG A 291 -0.37 8.61 -16.82
N ALA A 292 -0.28 8.36 -15.51
CA ALA A 292 -0.05 7.04 -14.94
C ALA A 292 -1.39 6.36 -14.59
N TRP A 293 -1.54 5.12 -15.01
CA TRP A 293 -2.73 4.31 -14.80
C TRP A 293 -2.42 3.13 -13.88
N THR A 294 -3.11 3.06 -12.76
CA THR A 294 -2.93 2.00 -11.77
C THR A 294 -3.53 0.69 -12.21
N ILE A 295 -2.72 -0.36 -12.23
CA ILE A 295 -3.14 -1.75 -12.45
C ILE A 295 -2.47 -2.68 -11.42
N LYS A 296 -2.98 -3.89 -11.26
CA LYS A 296 -2.30 -4.94 -10.50
C LYS A 296 -1.20 -5.59 -11.33
N LYS A 297 -0.12 -6.01 -10.68
CA LYS A 297 0.90 -6.87 -11.31
C LYS A 297 0.23 -8.13 -11.86
N GLY A 298 0.56 -8.49 -13.09
CA GLY A 298 -0.07 -9.62 -13.79
C GLY A 298 -1.31 -9.26 -14.63
N THR A 299 -1.77 -8.00 -14.64
CA THR A 299 -2.89 -7.55 -15.48
C THR A 299 -2.56 -7.67 -16.96
N LYS A 300 -3.50 -8.22 -17.76
CA LYS A 300 -3.38 -8.33 -19.22
C LYS A 300 -3.77 -7.03 -19.92
N ALA A 301 -3.28 -6.84 -21.15
CA ALA A 301 -3.49 -5.63 -21.95
C ALA A 301 -4.97 -5.22 -22.10
N PRO A 302 -5.94 -6.11 -22.38
CA PRO A 302 -7.35 -5.70 -22.46
C PRO A 302 -7.90 -5.15 -21.15
N GLU A 303 -7.57 -5.80 -20.00
CA GLU A 303 -8.00 -5.34 -18.69
C GLU A 303 -7.36 -3.98 -18.32
N ALA A 304 -6.09 -3.77 -18.73
CA ALA A 304 -5.41 -2.49 -18.58
C ALA A 304 -6.11 -1.39 -19.41
N ALA A 305 -6.50 -1.71 -20.64
CA ALA A 305 -7.28 -0.81 -21.49
C ALA A 305 -8.62 -0.43 -20.86
N GLY A 306 -9.25 -1.35 -20.14
CA GLY A 306 -10.48 -1.14 -19.37
C GLY A 306 -10.33 -0.09 -18.25
N LYS A 307 -9.11 0.14 -17.76
CA LYS A 307 -8.85 1.23 -16.79
C LYS A 307 -9.02 2.62 -17.41
N ILE A 308 -8.81 2.73 -18.71
CA ILE A 308 -9.04 3.98 -19.44
C ILE A 308 -10.53 4.13 -19.73
N HIS A 309 -11.13 3.12 -20.38
CA HIS A 309 -12.56 3.07 -20.67
C HIS A 309 -13.02 1.65 -21.00
N SER A 310 -14.23 1.28 -20.55
CA SER A 310 -14.82 -0.05 -20.79
C SER A 310 -14.98 -0.37 -22.30
N ASP A 311 -15.19 0.64 -23.14
CA ASP A 311 -15.29 0.45 -24.58
C ASP A 311 -13.94 0.04 -25.21
N ILE A 312 -12.83 0.57 -24.68
CA ILE A 312 -11.49 0.20 -25.16
C ILE A 312 -11.19 -1.27 -24.81
N GLU A 313 -11.59 -1.75 -23.63
CA GLU A 313 -11.49 -3.14 -23.23
C GLU A 313 -12.30 -4.04 -24.16
N ARG A 314 -13.57 -3.67 -24.37
CA ARG A 314 -14.53 -4.44 -25.18
C ARG A 314 -14.12 -4.52 -26.63
N GLY A 315 -13.66 -3.41 -27.20
CA GLY A 315 -13.21 -3.29 -28.58
C GLY A 315 -11.73 -3.56 -28.80
N PHE A 316 -10.99 -4.08 -27.80
CA PHE A 316 -9.53 -4.23 -27.85
C PHE A 316 -9.08 -5.05 -29.04
N ILE A 317 -8.18 -4.49 -29.84
CA ILE A 317 -7.53 -5.14 -30.99
C ILE A 317 -6.09 -5.49 -30.63
N ARG A 318 -5.28 -4.51 -30.27
CA ARG A 318 -3.88 -4.65 -29.89
C ARG A 318 -3.41 -3.44 -29.07
N ALA A 319 -2.27 -3.60 -28.39
CA ALA A 319 -1.55 -2.52 -27.75
C ALA A 319 -0.24 -2.23 -28.46
N GLU A 320 0.02 -0.99 -28.81
CA GLU A 320 1.32 -0.51 -29.28
C GLU A 320 2.08 -0.05 -28.05
N ILE A 321 3.19 -0.72 -27.71
CA ILE A 321 3.90 -0.57 -26.45
C ILE A 321 5.37 -0.25 -26.69
N VAL A 322 5.88 0.75 -25.98
CA VAL A 322 7.31 1.02 -25.83
C VAL A 322 7.66 1.10 -24.36
N SER A 323 8.83 0.60 -23.95
CA SER A 323 9.29 0.81 -22.58
C SER A 323 9.65 2.28 -22.33
N PHE A 324 9.50 2.75 -21.09
CA PHE A 324 9.91 4.10 -20.73
C PHE A 324 11.38 4.35 -21.08
N ASP A 325 12.26 3.44 -20.71
CA ASP A 325 13.71 3.58 -20.92
C ASP A 325 14.06 3.69 -22.42
N ASP A 326 13.42 2.87 -23.27
CA ASP A 326 13.65 2.92 -24.72
C ASP A 326 13.14 4.25 -25.31
N LEU A 327 11.98 4.74 -24.87
CA LEU A 327 11.43 6.00 -25.37
C LEU A 327 12.31 7.20 -24.99
N ILE A 328 12.74 7.27 -23.74
CA ILE A 328 13.63 8.37 -23.28
C ILE A 328 14.97 8.32 -24.01
N LYS A 329 15.54 7.14 -24.17
CA LYS A 329 16.82 6.97 -24.91
C LYS A 329 16.72 7.44 -26.35
N GLU A 330 15.61 7.17 -27.03
CA GLU A 330 15.41 7.55 -28.45
C GLU A 330 14.92 9.00 -28.62
N GLY A 331 14.42 9.63 -27.55
CA GLY A 331 13.99 11.02 -27.54
C GLY A 331 12.68 11.31 -28.26
N SER A 332 12.08 10.34 -28.95
CA SER A 332 10.75 10.47 -29.56
C SER A 332 10.13 9.13 -29.90
N MET A 333 8.78 9.09 -29.96
CA MET A 333 8.01 7.93 -30.42
C MET A 333 8.30 7.57 -31.89
N VAL A 334 8.63 8.57 -32.73
CA VAL A 334 8.98 8.33 -34.14
C VAL A 334 10.30 7.57 -34.23
N ALA A 335 11.34 8.04 -33.54
CA ALA A 335 12.64 7.37 -33.52
C ALA A 335 12.55 5.96 -32.93
N ALA A 336 11.77 5.77 -31.86
CA ALA A 336 11.53 4.44 -31.29
C ALA A 336 10.84 3.49 -32.29
N LYS A 337 9.89 3.97 -33.08
CA LYS A 337 9.24 3.19 -34.15
C LYS A 337 10.20 2.81 -35.27
N GLU A 338 11.01 3.75 -35.75
CA GLU A 338 12.00 3.51 -36.80
C GLU A 338 13.03 2.43 -36.40
N LYS A 339 13.35 2.37 -35.11
CA LYS A 339 14.25 1.35 -34.53
C LYS A 339 13.54 0.03 -34.16
N GLY A 340 12.24 -0.07 -34.39
CA GLY A 340 11.47 -1.28 -34.08
C GLY A 340 11.27 -1.55 -32.60
N LEU A 341 11.45 -0.54 -31.73
CA LEU A 341 11.28 -0.65 -30.27
C LEU A 341 9.82 -0.57 -29.84
N VAL A 342 8.93 -0.07 -30.71
CA VAL A 342 7.48 -0.08 -30.46
C VAL A 342 6.92 -1.43 -30.88
N ARG A 343 6.51 -2.22 -29.91
CA ARG A 343 5.99 -3.57 -30.08
C ARG A 343 4.49 -3.55 -30.28
N SER A 344 3.96 -4.47 -31.05
CA SER A 344 2.53 -4.70 -31.20
C SER A 344 2.15 -5.96 -30.43
N GLU A 345 1.41 -5.79 -29.34
CA GLU A 345 1.08 -6.83 -28.39
C GLU A 345 -0.41 -7.17 -28.41
N GLY A 346 -0.72 -8.46 -28.29
CA GLY A 346 -2.08 -8.99 -28.31
C GLY A 346 -2.73 -9.10 -26.94
N LYS A 347 -3.88 -9.81 -26.88
CA LYS A 347 -4.72 -9.93 -25.69
C LYS A 347 -4.04 -10.65 -24.51
N GLU A 348 -3.07 -11.51 -24.77
CA GLU A 348 -2.38 -12.30 -23.75
C GLU A 348 -1.16 -11.58 -23.16
N TYR A 349 -0.83 -10.37 -23.63
CA TYR A 349 0.28 -9.62 -23.13
C TYR A 349 0.03 -9.20 -21.67
N ILE A 350 0.95 -9.57 -20.80
CA ILE A 350 0.97 -9.13 -19.40
C ILE A 350 1.72 -7.80 -19.33
N MET A 351 1.03 -6.76 -18.88
CA MET A 351 1.56 -5.42 -18.75
C MET A 351 2.77 -5.38 -17.81
N LYS A 352 3.72 -4.52 -18.13
CA LYS A 352 4.90 -4.23 -17.30
C LYS A 352 4.83 -2.82 -16.73
N ASP A 353 5.45 -2.63 -15.57
CA ASP A 353 5.55 -1.31 -14.97
C ASP A 353 6.36 -0.38 -15.89
N GLY A 354 5.83 0.82 -16.15
CA GLY A 354 6.44 1.79 -17.06
C GLY A 354 6.20 1.54 -18.55
N ASP A 355 5.38 0.57 -18.94
CA ASP A 355 4.95 0.44 -20.34
C ASP A 355 4.22 1.73 -20.76
N ILE A 356 4.67 2.36 -21.83
CA ILE A 356 3.97 3.48 -22.49
C ILE A 356 3.12 2.91 -23.61
N VAL A 357 1.81 3.12 -23.56
CA VAL A 357 0.85 2.35 -24.34
C VAL A 357 -0.09 3.21 -25.16
N LEU A 358 -0.31 2.79 -26.41
CA LEU A 358 -1.43 3.23 -27.24
C LEU A 358 -2.31 2.01 -27.59
N PHE A 359 -3.49 1.95 -27.00
CA PHE A 359 -4.45 0.90 -27.31
C PHE A 359 -5.16 1.16 -28.64
N ARG A 360 -5.22 0.15 -29.51
CA ARG A 360 -6.00 0.14 -30.74
C ARG A 360 -7.27 -0.67 -30.51
N PHE A 361 -8.40 -0.06 -30.76
CA PHE A 361 -9.71 -0.66 -30.50
C PHE A 361 -10.70 -0.28 -31.59
N ASN A 362 -11.78 -1.02 -31.68
CA ASN A 362 -12.92 -0.76 -32.56
C ASN A 362 -14.20 -1.00 -31.76
N VAL A 363 -15.09 -0.01 -31.73
CA VAL A 363 -16.38 -0.07 -31.01
C VAL A 363 -17.52 0.01 -32.02
#